data_9f68e2e6a5b035aa55611e8d996308fa
#
_entry.id   9f68e2e6a5b035aa55611e8d996308fa
#
_cell.length_a   1.000
_cell.length_b   1.000
_cell.length_c   1.000
_cell.angle_alpha   90.00
_cell.angle_beta   90.00
_cell.angle_gamma   90.00
#
_symmetry.space_group_name_H-M   'P 1'
#
loop_
_entity.id
_entity.type
_entity.pdbx_description
1 polymer ?
#
loop_
_entity_poly.entity_id
_entity_poly.type
_entity_poly.pdbx_seq_one_letter_code
_entity_poly.pdbx_strand_id
1 'polypeptide(L)'
;MQRVVKVVMVRDDDKVLILRRSGKVISKESPWEWDLPGGHVEKDEALEDALDREVWEETSLDLDKATKIYTDEKTTFFAAYDWEGKISLSQEHSDYEWIKPENITNYNIGDKYSLAVGRIAIK
;
A
#
# COMPACT_ATOMS: atom_id res chain seq x y z
N MET A 1 13.98 1.92 -15.47
CA MET A 1 13.67 1.66 -14.07
C MET A 1 12.15 1.61 -13.90
N GLN A 2 11.65 0.55 -13.30
CA GLN A 2 10.21 0.37 -13.15
C GLN A 2 9.67 1.21 -12.01
N ARG A 3 8.61 1.97 -12.30
CA ARG A 3 7.94 2.79 -11.30
C ARG A 3 7.02 1.94 -10.43
N VAL A 4 6.82 2.39 -9.18
CA VAL A 4 5.98 1.72 -8.20
C VAL A 4 4.95 2.73 -7.67
N VAL A 5 3.73 2.28 -7.43
CA VAL A 5 2.68 3.07 -6.78
C VAL A 5 2.26 2.37 -5.49
N LYS A 6 2.10 3.14 -4.42
CA LYS A 6 1.63 2.64 -3.13
C LYS A 6 0.61 3.60 -2.56
N VAL A 7 -0.32 3.10 -1.77
CA VAL A 7 -1.36 3.93 -1.17
C VAL A 7 -1.44 3.73 0.34
N VAL A 8 -1.60 4.83 1.05
CA VAL A 8 -1.96 4.82 2.47
C VAL A 8 -3.48 4.98 2.52
N MET A 9 -4.17 3.88 2.84
CA MET A 9 -5.63 3.85 2.94
C MET A 9 -6.01 4.13 4.38
N VAL A 10 -6.67 5.27 4.61
CA VAL A 10 -7.01 5.74 5.96
C VAL A 10 -8.51 5.55 6.18
N ARG A 11 -8.85 4.69 7.12
CA ARG A 11 -10.26 4.38 7.46
C ARG A 11 -10.85 5.48 8.37
N ASP A 12 -12.17 5.47 8.53
CA ASP A 12 -12.87 6.49 9.31
C ASP A 12 -12.37 6.61 10.76
N ASP A 13 -11.84 5.52 11.32
CA ASP A 13 -11.27 5.53 12.67
C ASP A 13 -9.78 5.89 12.68
N ASP A 14 -9.27 6.48 11.60
CA ASP A 14 -7.89 6.90 11.39
C ASP A 14 -6.87 5.76 11.33
N LYS A 15 -7.33 4.51 11.22
CA LYS A 15 -6.44 3.36 11.05
C LYS A 15 -6.07 3.18 9.59
N VAL A 16 -4.89 2.64 9.35
CA VAL A 16 -4.36 2.42 8.00
C VAL A 16 -4.22 0.94 7.72
N LEU A 17 -4.38 0.57 6.44
CA LEU A 17 -4.31 -0.81 5.99
C LEU A 17 -2.88 -1.19 5.68
N ILE A 18 -2.42 -2.28 6.28
CA ILE A 18 -1.16 -2.93 5.89
C ILE A 18 -1.44 -4.37 5.53
N LEU A 19 -0.65 -4.91 4.61
CA LEU A 19 -0.80 -6.26 4.08
C LEU A 19 0.41 -7.09 4.45
N ARG A 20 0.18 -8.29 4.97
CA ARG A 20 1.26 -9.21 5.30
C ARG A 20 1.64 -9.99 4.05
N ARG A 21 2.92 -9.91 3.68
CA ARG A 21 3.43 -10.60 2.51
C ARG A 21 3.54 -12.10 2.78
N SER A 22 3.16 -12.91 1.79
CA SER A 22 3.30 -14.36 1.94
C SER A 22 4.79 -14.73 1.89
N GLY A 23 5.16 -15.84 2.53
CA GLY A 23 6.54 -16.29 2.53
C GLY A 23 7.11 -16.55 1.14
N LYS A 24 6.24 -16.75 0.14
CA LYS A 24 6.68 -16.99 -1.25
C LYS A 24 7.28 -15.76 -1.90
N VAL A 25 6.91 -14.55 -1.47
CA VAL A 25 7.40 -13.31 -2.08
C VAL A 25 8.47 -12.62 -1.24
N ILE A 26 8.73 -13.11 -0.03
CA ILE A 26 9.80 -12.57 0.82
C ILE A 26 11.14 -13.14 0.35
N SER A 27 12.13 -12.28 0.14
CA SER A 27 13.45 -12.66 -0.36
C SER A 27 14.52 -11.83 0.32
N LYS A 28 15.79 -12.13 0.03
CA LYS A 28 16.93 -11.34 0.55
C LYS A 28 16.88 -9.90 0.05
N GLU A 29 16.40 -9.70 -1.17
CA GLU A 29 16.32 -8.37 -1.78
C GLU A 29 15.10 -7.60 -1.28
N SER A 30 14.09 -8.32 -0.80
CA SER A 30 12.86 -7.72 -0.29
C SER A 30 12.42 -8.51 0.94
N PRO A 31 13.10 -8.29 2.09
CA PRO A 31 12.89 -9.12 3.30
C PRO A 31 11.72 -8.70 4.17
N TRP A 32 10.99 -7.64 3.79
CA TRP A 32 9.96 -7.05 4.64
C TRP A 32 8.74 -7.96 4.75
N GLU A 33 8.22 -8.12 5.97
CA GLU A 33 7.05 -8.93 6.25
C GLU A 33 5.75 -8.21 5.86
N TRP A 34 5.73 -6.89 6.04
CA TRP A 34 4.54 -6.07 5.81
C TRP A 34 4.76 -5.08 4.67
N ASP A 35 3.65 -4.67 4.06
CA ASP A 35 3.66 -3.83 2.86
C ASP A 35 2.43 -2.93 2.84
N LEU A 36 2.49 -1.90 2.02
CA LEU A 36 1.32 -1.09 1.67
C LEU A 36 0.71 -1.62 0.38
N PRO A 37 -0.60 -1.45 0.20
CA PRO A 37 -1.23 -1.82 -1.08
C PRO A 37 -0.62 -1.05 -2.24
N GLY A 38 -0.48 -1.70 -3.38
CA GLY A 38 0.08 -1.12 -4.59
C GLY A 38 1.12 -2.03 -5.22
N GLY A 39 1.72 -1.61 -6.31
CA GLY A 39 2.70 -2.42 -7.01
C GLY A 39 3.31 -1.72 -8.20
N HIS A 40 3.78 -2.50 -9.15
CA HIS A 40 4.52 -1.98 -10.30
C HIS A 40 3.60 -1.37 -11.35
N VAL A 41 4.05 -0.25 -11.92
CA VAL A 41 3.37 0.42 -13.03
C VAL A 41 3.79 -0.27 -14.32
N GLU A 42 2.82 -0.67 -15.13
CA GLU A 42 3.08 -1.28 -16.42
C GLU A 42 3.43 -0.23 -17.46
N LYS A 43 4.04 -0.67 -18.57
CA LYS A 43 4.41 0.22 -19.65
C LYS A 43 3.18 0.95 -20.19
N ASP A 44 3.31 2.27 -20.34
CA ASP A 44 2.25 3.15 -20.86
C ASP A 44 1.01 3.24 -19.97
N GLU A 45 1.10 2.77 -18.74
CA GLU A 45 0.01 2.86 -17.77
C GLU A 45 0.14 4.15 -16.96
N ALA A 46 -0.99 4.85 -16.76
CA ALA A 46 -1.02 6.01 -15.86
C ALA A 46 -0.86 5.54 -14.40
N LEU A 47 -0.24 6.37 -13.57
CA LEU A 47 0.01 6.01 -12.17
C LEU A 47 -1.29 5.68 -11.43
N GLU A 48 -2.34 6.46 -11.64
CA GLU A 48 -3.64 6.25 -10.99
C GLU A 48 -4.27 4.94 -11.42
N ASP A 49 -4.15 4.59 -12.71
CA ASP A 49 -4.68 3.33 -13.24
C ASP A 49 -3.91 2.13 -12.68
N ALA A 50 -2.60 2.26 -12.57
CA ALA A 50 -1.76 1.23 -11.96
C ALA A 50 -2.15 1.00 -10.50
N LEU A 51 -2.39 2.09 -9.75
CA LEU A 51 -2.79 1.98 -8.36
C LEU A 51 -4.12 1.26 -8.23
N ASP A 52 -5.13 1.67 -9.00
CA ASP A 52 -6.46 1.05 -8.95
C ASP A 52 -6.38 -0.44 -9.28
N ARG A 53 -5.61 -0.79 -10.31
CA ARG A 53 -5.42 -2.17 -10.73
C ARG A 53 -4.73 -3.00 -9.65
N GLU A 54 -3.62 -2.51 -9.11
CA GLU A 54 -2.84 -3.23 -8.10
C GLU A 54 -3.63 -3.42 -6.82
N VAL A 55 -4.33 -2.39 -6.34
CA VAL A 55 -5.14 -2.50 -5.13
C VAL A 55 -6.26 -3.51 -5.33
N TRP A 56 -6.91 -3.48 -6.50
CA TRP A 56 -7.95 -4.46 -6.82
C TRP A 56 -7.38 -5.89 -6.84
N GLU A 57 -6.26 -6.09 -7.51
CA GLU A 57 -5.63 -7.41 -7.59
C GLU A 57 -5.25 -7.95 -6.22
N GLU A 58 -4.73 -7.10 -5.34
CA GLU A 58 -4.24 -7.52 -4.03
C GLU A 58 -5.32 -7.67 -2.99
N THR A 59 -6.35 -6.85 -3.01
CA THR A 59 -7.31 -6.73 -1.91
C THR A 59 -8.77 -6.91 -2.33
N SER A 60 -9.08 -6.85 -3.61
CA SER A 60 -10.45 -6.78 -4.14
C SER A 60 -11.20 -5.51 -3.74
N LEU A 61 -10.49 -4.50 -3.28
CA LEU A 61 -11.08 -3.21 -2.97
C LEU A 61 -11.01 -2.30 -4.20
N ASP A 62 -12.11 -1.56 -4.42
CA ASP A 62 -12.22 -0.62 -5.52
C ASP A 62 -12.04 0.79 -4.94
N LEU A 63 -10.90 1.41 -5.23
CA LEU A 63 -10.62 2.76 -4.77
C LEU A 63 -11.54 3.75 -5.49
N ASP A 64 -12.26 4.56 -4.72
CA ASP A 64 -13.11 5.60 -5.29
C ASP A 64 -12.25 6.75 -5.79
N LYS A 65 -11.37 7.25 -4.93
CA LYS A 65 -10.48 8.34 -5.29
C LYS A 65 -9.19 8.23 -4.49
N ALA A 66 -8.06 8.39 -5.16
CA ALA A 66 -6.76 8.45 -4.50
C ALA A 66 -6.06 9.75 -4.91
N THR A 67 -5.41 10.40 -3.96
CA THR A 67 -4.71 11.64 -4.19
C THR A 67 -3.21 11.41 -4.13
N LYS A 68 -2.50 11.79 -5.19
CA LYS A 68 -1.03 11.70 -5.22
C LYS A 68 -0.45 12.70 -4.21
N ILE A 69 0.41 12.24 -3.33
CA ILE A 69 0.99 13.06 -2.27
C ILE A 69 2.45 13.41 -2.59
N TYR A 70 3.30 12.41 -2.83
CA TYR A 70 4.70 12.67 -3.17
C TYR A 70 5.34 11.44 -3.82
N THR A 71 6.52 11.66 -4.40
CA THR A 71 7.32 10.59 -4.98
C THR A 71 8.67 10.52 -4.28
N ASP A 72 9.10 9.32 -3.91
CA ASP A 72 10.42 9.05 -3.37
C ASP A 72 11.09 8.02 -4.27
N GLU A 73 12.15 8.45 -4.94
CA GLU A 73 12.84 7.65 -5.96
C GLU A 73 11.84 7.18 -7.02
N LYS A 74 11.62 5.87 -7.15
CA LYS A 74 10.71 5.29 -8.15
C LYS A 74 9.29 5.06 -7.62
N THR A 75 9.04 5.34 -6.33
CA THR A 75 7.76 5.07 -5.70
C THR A 75 6.94 6.34 -5.52
N THR A 76 5.73 6.34 -6.06
CA THR A 76 4.76 7.42 -5.86
C THR A 76 3.74 6.98 -4.82
N PHE A 77 3.55 7.81 -3.80
CA PHE A 77 2.64 7.54 -2.70
C PHE A 77 1.35 8.34 -2.85
N PHE A 78 0.25 7.62 -2.63
CA PHE A 78 -1.10 8.18 -2.67
C PHE A 78 -1.77 8.05 -1.30
N ALA A 79 -2.75 8.91 -1.05
CA ALA A 79 -3.66 8.77 0.08
C ALA A 79 -5.06 8.46 -0.43
N ALA A 80 -5.78 7.58 0.26
CA ALA A 80 -7.16 7.27 -0.07
C ALA A 80 -7.99 7.16 1.21
N TYR A 81 -9.19 7.71 1.17
CA TYR A 81 -10.10 7.74 2.31
C TYR A 81 -11.42 7.04 2.01
N ASP A 82 -11.70 6.74 0.75
CA ASP A 82 -12.95 6.11 0.30
C ASP A 82 -12.66 4.96 -0.66
N TRP A 83 -13.34 3.85 -0.45
CA TRP A 83 -13.28 2.67 -1.31
C TRP A 83 -14.50 1.82 -1.08
N GLU A 84 -14.74 0.87 -1.99
CA GLU A 84 -15.85 -0.06 -1.89
C GLU A 84 -15.33 -1.50 -1.90
N GLY A 85 -16.12 -2.41 -1.37
CA GLY A 85 -15.84 -3.82 -1.40
C GLY A 85 -15.41 -4.39 -0.06
N LYS A 86 -15.11 -5.67 -0.08
CA LYS A 86 -14.60 -6.42 1.07
C LYS A 86 -13.24 -6.97 0.74
N ILE A 87 -12.33 -6.98 1.70
CA ILE A 87 -10.99 -7.47 1.48
C ILE A 87 -11.01 -8.96 1.19
N SER A 88 -10.44 -9.33 0.03
CA SER A 88 -10.15 -10.70 -0.35
C SER A 88 -8.74 -10.68 -0.94
N LEU A 89 -7.80 -11.29 -0.24
CA LEU A 89 -6.38 -11.17 -0.55
C LEU A 89 -5.97 -12.06 -1.71
N SER A 90 -4.99 -11.59 -2.50
CA SER A 90 -4.32 -12.41 -3.50
C SER A 90 -3.37 -13.39 -2.82
N GLN A 91 -2.77 -14.29 -3.63
CA GLN A 91 -1.81 -15.27 -3.10
C GLN A 91 -0.49 -14.63 -2.63
N GLU A 92 -0.24 -13.38 -2.99
CA GLU A 92 0.98 -12.68 -2.58
C GLU A 92 0.92 -12.18 -1.15
N HIS A 93 -0.28 -12.13 -0.56
CA HIS A 93 -0.48 -11.66 0.81
C HIS A 93 -1.27 -12.69 1.61
N SER A 94 -0.81 -12.93 2.84
CA SER A 94 -1.41 -13.96 3.72
C SER A 94 -2.36 -13.40 4.75
N ASP A 95 -2.30 -12.09 5.02
CA ASP A 95 -3.11 -11.46 6.06
C ASP A 95 -3.12 -9.95 5.87
N TYR A 96 -3.96 -9.27 6.63
CA TYR A 96 -4.00 -7.81 6.63
C TYR A 96 -4.36 -7.32 8.02
N GLU A 97 -4.02 -6.07 8.32
CA GLU A 97 -4.40 -5.41 9.56
C GLU A 97 -4.73 -3.95 9.31
N TRP A 98 -5.66 -3.44 10.11
CA TRP A 98 -5.92 -2.02 10.24
C TRP A 98 -5.23 -1.56 11.51
N ILE A 99 -4.23 -0.70 11.39
CA ILE A 99 -3.39 -0.29 12.52
C ILE A 99 -3.45 1.21 12.73
N LYS A 100 -3.18 1.63 13.98
CA LYS A 100 -2.98 3.06 14.25
C LYS A 100 -1.68 3.50 13.56
N PRO A 101 -1.68 4.63 12.84
CA PRO A 101 -0.47 5.07 12.13
C PRO A 101 0.77 5.16 13.01
N GLU A 102 0.60 5.57 14.27
CA GLU A 102 1.72 5.71 15.21
C GLU A 102 2.41 4.38 15.49
N ASN A 103 1.70 3.27 15.29
CA ASN A 103 2.23 1.94 15.57
C ASN A 103 2.99 1.32 14.39
N ILE A 104 3.09 2.05 13.26
CA ILE A 104 3.74 1.48 12.06
C ILE A 104 5.18 1.04 12.33
N THR A 105 5.87 1.70 13.25
CA THR A 105 7.27 1.36 13.56
C THR A 105 7.40 0.05 14.33
N ASN A 106 6.30 -0.52 14.80
CA ASN A 106 6.29 -1.84 15.46
C ASN A 106 6.24 -2.99 14.47
N TYR A 107 6.12 -2.69 13.18
CA TYR A 107 5.98 -3.69 12.12
C TYR A 107 7.22 -3.75 11.26
N ASN A 108 7.55 -4.95 10.79
CA ASN A 108 8.66 -5.14 9.85
C ASN A 108 8.17 -4.72 8.45
N ILE A 109 8.34 -3.44 8.16
CA ILE A 109 7.90 -2.81 6.91
C ILE A 109 9.02 -1.90 6.41
N GLY A 110 9.15 -1.73 5.09
CA GLY A 110 10.19 -0.89 4.52
C GLY A 110 10.16 0.54 5.07
N ASP A 111 11.34 1.12 5.29
CA ASP A 111 11.47 2.43 5.90
C ASP A 111 10.72 3.52 5.14
N LYS A 112 10.79 3.51 3.80
CA LYS A 112 10.08 4.53 3.01
C LYS A 112 8.56 4.39 3.13
N TYR A 113 8.06 3.19 3.34
CA TYR A 113 6.63 2.94 3.53
C TYR A 113 6.18 3.39 4.92
N SER A 114 6.99 3.09 5.94
CA SER A 114 6.75 3.58 7.30
C SER A 114 6.72 5.12 7.32
N LEU A 115 7.66 5.75 6.64
CA LEU A 115 7.71 7.21 6.53
C LEU A 115 6.45 7.76 5.84
N ALA A 116 5.98 7.10 4.78
CA ALA A 116 4.78 7.54 4.07
C ALA A 116 3.56 7.47 4.98
N VAL A 117 3.41 6.41 5.77
CA VAL A 117 2.32 6.31 6.75
C VAL A 117 2.38 7.48 7.72
N GLY A 118 3.57 7.79 8.25
CA GLY A 118 3.74 8.91 9.16
C GLY A 118 3.36 10.24 8.55
N ARG A 119 3.81 10.49 7.32
CA ARG A 119 3.54 11.76 6.62
C ARG A 119 2.07 11.94 6.25
N ILE A 120 1.40 10.86 5.88
CA ILE A 120 0.05 10.93 5.31
C ILE A 120 -1.01 10.79 6.39
N ALA A 121 -0.83 9.90 7.34
CA ALA A 121 -1.87 9.52 8.28
C ALA A 121 -1.69 10.09 9.70
N ILE A 122 -0.49 10.49 10.08
CA ILE A 122 -0.27 11.12 11.38
C ILE A 122 -0.43 12.63 11.23
N LYS A 123 -1.37 13.18 11.98
CA LYS A 123 -1.69 14.61 11.96
C LYS A 123 -1.10 15.33 13.17
#